data_8afd58a7f2c46208ee66f69e3f6c90ca
#
_entry.id   8afd58a7f2c46208ee66f69e3f6c90ca
#
_cell.length_a   1.000
_cell.length_b   1.000
_cell.length_c   1.000
_cell.angle_alpha   90.00
_cell.angle_beta   90.00
_cell.angle_gamma   90.00
#
_symmetry.space_group_name_H-M   'P 1'
#
loop_
_entity.id
_entity.type
_entity.pdbx_description
1 polymer ?
#
loop_
_entity_poly.entity_id
_entity_poly.type
_entity_poly.pdbx_seq_one_letter_code
_entity_poly.pdbx_strand_id
1 'polypeptide(L)'
;MSITVHASGVDKPADLPPAPVTRALISVFDKTGVLEFARGLHALGVEILSTGGTARMLAEAGVPVIEVSDYTGFPEMLDGRVKTLHPKVHGGLLARRDLPAHMTALEQHGIGRIDLLAVNLYPFQQTVARPGVTLDEAIENIDIGGPAMLRAAAKNHAGVTVIVDPADYQPVLQQLQTQKAVSGPTRFNLAVKAYGHTAQYDGAVANHLSAIAEDGSKAPLPATLTLQFERVQPMRYGENPHQFAAFYREAQPAPGTLATYHQLQGKELSYNNIADADAAWECVKAFEQPACVIIKHANPCGVAIGDGPLQAYRRAFATDPTSAFGGIIAFNRPVDGDTAQAVSKQFVEVLLAPGFGEDALAIMKDKPNVRLLEVPMAQGSNRLDLKRVGGGLLVQSPDEHRLTASALKVVTKRQPTPQQLADLLFAWQVAHYVKSNAIVYCGNGQTLGIGAGQMSRVDSARIASIKAANAGLELQGSVVASDAFFPFRDGLDVVVDAGATAVIQPGGSMRDQEVIDAANERDVCMVFTGVRHFRH
;
A
#
# COMPACT_ATOMS: atom_id res chain seq x y z
N MET A 1 -41.14 18.79 4.34
CA MET A 1 -40.62 19.80 3.39
C MET A 1 -40.26 19.11 2.09
N SER A 2 -40.92 19.45 0.99
CA SER A 2 -40.58 18.92 -0.33
C SER A 2 -39.29 19.58 -0.80
N ILE A 3 -38.25 18.78 -1.04
CA ILE A 3 -37.01 19.29 -1.63
C ILE A 3 -37.30 19.50 -3.12
N THR A 4 -37.41 20.73 -3.55
CA THR A 4 -37.49 21.07 -4.97
C THR A 4 -36.11 20.81 -5.59
N VAL A 5 -35.97 19.73 -6.36
CA VAL A 5 -34.74 19.41 -7.08
C VAL A 5 -34.74 20.20 -8.39
N HIS A 6 -33.93 21.24 -8.45
CA HIS A 6 -33.64 21.93 -9.71
C HIS A 6 -32.52 21.18 -10.43
N ALA A 7 -32.89 20.37 -11.43
CA ALA A 7 -31.89 19.77 -12.31
C ALA A 7 -31.20 20.88 -13.13
N SER A 8 -29.88 20.81 -13.26
CA SER A 8 -29.09 21.79 -14.02
C SER A 8 -29.17 21.58 -15.54
N GLY A 9 -29.72 20.46 -16.01
CA GLY A 9 -29.70 20.06 -17.41
C GLY A 9 -28.31 19.67 -17.94
N VAL A 10 -27.32 19.54 -17.05
CA VAL A 10 -25.94 19.20 -17.41
C VAL A 10 -25.72 17.71 -17.14
N ASP A 11 -25.58 16.93 -18.20
CA ASP A 11 -25.41 15.47 -18.12
C ASP A 11 -23.94 15.04 -17.99
N LYS A 12 -23.00 15.90 -18.41
CA LYS A 12 -21.56 15.59 -18.41
C LYS A 12 -20.73 16.75 -17.86
N PRO A 13 -19.61 16.47 -17.16
CA PRO A 13 -18.69 17.52 -16.71
C PRO A 13 -18.18 18.43 -17.84
N ALA A 14 -18.05 17.88 -19.05
CA ALA A 14 -17.62 18.63 -20.24
C ALA A 14 -18.64 19.70 -20.68
N ASP A 15 -19.91 19.55 -20.34
CA ASP A 15 -20.98 20.47 -20.72
C ASP A 15 -21.08 21.67 -19.75
N LEU A 16 -20.34 21.62 -18.63
CA LEU A 16 -20.26 22.74 -17.69
C LEU A 16 -19.47 23.90 -18.30
N PRO A 17 -20.04 25.13 -18.34
CA PRO A 17 -19.32 26.27 -18.88
C PRO A 17 -18.09 26.58 -18.03
N PRO A 18 -17.02 27.15 -18.61
CA PRO A 18 -15.91 27.69 -17.83
C PRO A 18 -16.41 28.73 -16.82
N ALA A 19 -15.84 28.72 -15.60
CA ALA A 19 -16.23 29.66 -14.56
C ALA A 19 -15.07 30.60 -14.21
N PRO A 20 -15.27 31.92 -14.29
CA PRO A 20 -14.29 32.90 -13.85
C PRO A 20 -14.18 32.90 -12.32
N VAL A 21 -13.03 33.37 -11.83
CA VAL A 21 -12.74 33.52 -10.41
C VAL A 21 -12.55 35.02 -10.13
N THR A 22 -13.39 35.59 -9.28
CA THR A 22 -13.28 36.99 -8.85
C THR A 22 -12.94 37.11 -7.37
N ARG A 23 -13.30 36.09 -6.57
CA ARG A 23 -12.98 36.00 -5.14
C ARG A 23 -12.61 34.60 -4.76
N ALA A 24 -11.48 34.49 -4.04
CA ALA A 24 -10.97 33.24 -3.49
C ALA A 24 -10.98 33.27 -1.95
N LEU A 25 -11.29 32.14 -1.32
CA LEU A 25 -11.06 31.92 0.10
C LEU A 25 -9.92 30.91 0.26
N ILE A 26 -8.86 31.30 0.94
CA ILE A 26 -7.66 30.50 1.15
C ILE A 26 -7.43 30.29 2.65
N SER A 27 -7.57 29.05 3.12
CA SER A 27 -7.34 28.68 4.52
C SER A 27 -6.70 27.29 4.57
N VAL A 28 -5.38 27.24 4.64
CA VAL A 28 -4.62 25.98 4.53
C VAL A 28 -3.76 25.74 5.76
N PHE A 29 -3.63 24.48 6.16
CA PHE A 29 -2.67 24.05 7.16
C PHE A 29 -1.28 23.89 6.53
N ASP A 30 -1.16 23.08 5.48
CA ASP A 30 0.05 22.98 4.65
C ASP A 30 0.19 24.23 3.78
N LYS A 31 1.26 24.98 4.01
CA LYS A 31 1.57 26.25 3.33
C LYS A 31 2.35 26.09 2.04
N THR A 32 2.64 24.86 1.62
CA THR A 32 3.42 24.57 0.41
C THR A 32 2.79 25.25 -0.82
N GLY A 33 3.55 26.11 -1.49
CA GLY A 33 3.16 26.78 -2.73
C GLY A 33 2.00 27.79 -2.63
N VAL A 34 1.41 27.99 -1.44
CA VAL A 34 0.22 28.84 -1.30
C VAL A 34 0.54 30.33 -1.51
N LEU A 35 1.76 30.79 -1.19
CA LEU A 35 2.15 32.18 -1.39
C LEU A 35 2.22 32.53 -2.87
N GLU A 36 2.87 31.72 -3.68
CA GLU A 36 2.98 31.89 -5.13
C GLU A 36 1.60 31.80 -5.78
N PHE A 37 0.76 30.88 -5.31
CA PHE A 37 -0.62 30.76 -5.77
C PHE A 37 -1.44 32.03 -5.48
N ALA A 38 -1.37 32.55 -4.25
CA ALA A 38 -2.07 33.77 -3.85
C ALA A 38 -1.58 35.00 -4.61
N ARG A 39 -0.26 35.15 -4.83
CA ARG A 39 0.32 36.21 -5.67
C ARG A 39 -0.19 36.13 -7.10
N GLY A 40 -0.24 34.94 -7.67
CA GLY A 40 -0.77 34.71 -9.02
C GLY A 40 -2.26 35.09 -9.14
N LEU A 41 -3.09 34.72 -8.16
CA LEU A 41 -4.50 35.12 -8.10
C LEU A 41 -4.64 36.63 -7.97
N HIS A 42 -3.89 37.27 -7.06
CA HIS A 42 -3.92 38.73 -6.88
C HIS A 42 -3.52 39.48 -8.17
N ALA A 43 -2.48 39.02 -8.86
CA ALA A 43 -2.06 39.60 -10.14
C ALA A 43 -3.13 39.49 -11.25
N LEU A 44 -4.08 38.58 -11.12
CA LEU A 44 -5.25 38.43 -11.99
C LEU A 44 -6.45 39.26 -11.53
N GLY A 45 -6.32 40.04 -10.45
CA GLY A 45 -7.37 40.86 -9.88
C GLY A 45 -8.37 40.08 -9.01
N VAL A 46 -8.00 38.90 -8.54
CA VAL A 46 -8.85 38.10 -7.63
C VAL A 46 -8.72 38.63 -6.22
N GLU A 47 -9.86 38.95 -5.59
CA GLU A 47 -9.91 39.29 -4.17
C GLU A 47 -9.70 38.06 -3.31
N ILE A 48 -8.83 38.16 -2.28
CA ILE A 48 -8.48 37.04 -1.42
C ILE A 48 -9.05 37.23 -0.02
N LEU A 49 -9.92 36.28 0.38
CA LEU A 49 -10.33 36.07 1.76
C LEU A 49 -9.42 35.04 2.42
N SER A 50 -9.07 35.23 3.69
CA SER A 50 -8.24 34.26 4.40
C SER A 50 -8.51 34.28 5.91
N THR A 51 -7.94 33.30 6.63
CA THR A 51 -8.12 33.17 8.08
C THR A 51 -6.79 32.95 8.79
N GLY A 52 -6.67 33.46 10.00
CA GLY A 52 -5.64 33.12 10.98
C GLY A 52 -4.20 33.13 10.44
N GLY A 53 -3.47 32.05 10.62
CA GLY A 53 -2.06 31.94 10.20
C GLY A 53 -1.84 32.03 8.70
N THR A 54 -2.82 31.66 7.85
CA THR A 54 -2.72 31.85 6.39
C THR A 54 -2.83 33.33 6.03
N ALA A 55 -3.81 34.03 6.60
CA ALA A 55 -4.00 35.46 6.36
C ALA A 55 -2.76 36.26 6.77
N ARG A 56 -2.22 36.00 7.97
CA ARG A 56 -1.01 36.67 8.48
C ARG A 56 0.18 36.46 7.55
N MET A 57 0.46 35.23 7.17
CA MET A 57 1.57 34.90 6.28
C MET A 57 1.46 35.61 4.91
N LEU A 58 0.25 35.63 4.32
CA LEU A 58 0.03 36.32 3.03
C LEU A 58 0.20 37.84 3.16
N ALA A 59 -0.34 38.45 4.22
CA ALA A 59 -0.22 39.88 4.49
C ALA A 59 1.24 40.29 4.73
N GLU A 60 2.00 39.54 5.55
CA GLU A 60 3.44 39.76 5.78
C GLU A 60 4.27 39.66 4.49
N ALA A 61 3.83 38.82 3.54
CA ALA A 61 4.45 38.70 2.22
C ALA A 61 3.98 39.74 1.20
N GLY A 62 3.18 40.74 1.63
CA GLY A 62 2.69 41.84 0.81
C GLY A 62 1.52 41.48 -0.13
N VAL A 63 0.83 40.36 0.09
CA VAL A 63 -0.39 40.01 -0.66
C VAL A 63 -1.59 40.62 0.06
N PRO A 64 -2.39 41.47 -0.61
CA PRO A 64 -3.62 42.00 -0.02
C PRO A 64 -4.61 40.88 0.30
N VAL A 65 -5.03 40.79 1.55
CA VAL A 65 -6.02 39.82 2.02
C VAL A 65 -7.06 40.50 2.91
N ILE A 66 -8.27 39.99 2.89
CA ILE A 66 -9.36 40.39 3.79
C ILE A 66 -9.55 39.23 4.78
N GLU A 67 -9.45 39.50 6.07
CA GLU A 67 -9.78 38.53 7.10
C GLU A 67 -11.25 38.11 7.01
N VAL A 68 -11.53 36.82 7.22
CA VAL A 68 -12.94 36.33 7.17
C VAL A 68 -13.79 36.99 8.26
N SER A 69 -13.24 37.35 9.41
CA SER A 69 -13.90 38.12 10.45
C SER A 69 -14.38 39.50 9.96
N ASP A 70 -13.54 40.22 9.21
CA ASP A 70 -13.88 41.51 8.64
C ASP A 70 -14.95 41.37 7.52
N TYR A 71 -14.78 40.35 6.65
CA TYR A 71 -15.74 40.06 5.60
C TYR A 71 -17.12 39.68 6.14
N THR A 72 -17.16 38.87 7.20
CA THR A 72 -18.44 38.47 7.80
C THR A 72 -19.02 39.53 8.72
N GLY A 73 -18.18 40.41 9.29
CA GLY A 73 -18.51 41.29 10.38
C GLY A 73 -18.75 40.57 11.70
N PHE A 74 -18.23 39.35 11.83
CA PHE A 74 -18.41 38.49 12.99
C PHE A 74 -17.06 38.00 13.52
N PRO A 75 -16.72 38.19 14.81
CA PRO A 75 -15.43 37.81 15.36
C PRO A 75 -15.27 36.30 15.42
N GLU A 76 -14.02 35.85 15.40
CA GLU A 76 -13.68 34.50 15.78
C GLU A 76 -14.05 34.23 17.23
N MET A 77 -14.71 33.09 17.51
CA MET A 77 -15.23 32.74 18.84
C MET A 77 -14.80 31.33 19.26
N LEU A 78 -14.93 31.06 20.58
CA LEU A 78 -14.72 29.75 21.16
C LEU A 78 -13.32 29.20 20.82
N ASP A 79 -12.30 30.00 21.04
CA ASP A 79 -10.89 29.67 20.78
C ASP A 79 -10.63 29.17 19.35
N GLY A 80 -11.37 29.75 18.36
CA GLY A 80 -11.23 29.41 16.94
C GLY A 80 -12.14 28.31 16.43
N ARG A 81 -12.95 27.67 17.27
CA ARG A 81 -13.90 26.64 16.84
C ARG A 81 -14.98 27.18 15.89
N VAL A 82 -15.35 28.46 16.03
CA VAL A 82 -16.28 29.16 15.11
C VAL A 82 -15.55 30.31 14.42
N LYS A 83 -15.21 30.12 13.19
CA LYS A 83 -14.44 31.05 12.36
C LYS A 83 -15.05 31.22 10.95
N THR A 84 -15.32 30.11 10.28
CA THR A 84 -15.82 30.06 8.91
C THR A 84 -17.26 29.53 8.80
N LEU A 85 -17.83 29.04 9.91
CA LEU A 85 -19.21 28.56 9.96
C LEU A 85 -20.21 29.76 10.02
N HIS A 86 -20.28 30.48 8.92
CA HIS A 86 -21.09 31.71 8.82
C HIS A 86 -21.91 31.73 7.51
N PRO A 87 -23.16 32.22 7.52
CA PRO A 87 -24.02 32.30 6.31
C PRO A 87 -23.36 33.04 5.15
N LYS A 88 -22.58 34.10 5.39
CA LYS A 88 -21.88 34.82 4.32
C LYS A 88 -20.84 33.94 3.62
N VAL A 89 -20.12 33.09 4.33
CA VAL A 89 -19.15 32.13 3.75
C VAL A 89 -19.89 31.04 2.98
N HIS A 90 -20.80 30.34 3.65
CA HIS A 90 -21.50 29.20 3.04
C HIS A 90 -22.48 29.61 1.96
N GLY A 91 -23.16 30.77 2.09
CA GLY A 91 -23.98 31.34 1.04
C GLY A 91 -23.16 31.69 -0.20
N GLY A 92 -21.98 32.30 -0.01
CA GLY A 92 -21.04 32.60 -1.08
C GLY A 92 -20.58 31.38 -1.85
N LEU A 93 -20.37 30.22 -1.16
CA LEU A 93 -19.99 28.97 -1.76
C LEU A 93 -21.16 28.19 -2.38
N LEU A 94 -22.32 28.13 -1.72
CA LEU A 94 -23.41 27.23 -2.09
C LEU A 94 -24.41 27.80 -3.11
N ALA A 95 -24.47 29.14 -3.27
CA ALA A 95 -25.42 29.73 -4.18
C ALA A 95 -25.16 29.30 -5.63
N ARG A 96 -26.18 28.74 -6.27
CA ARG A 96 -26.15 28.37 -7.69
C ARG A 96 -26.17 29.62 -8.56
N ARG A 97 -25.14 29.76 -9.40
CA ARG A 97 -24.91 30.95 -10.24
C ARG A 97 -25.92 31.06 -11.39
N ASP A 98 -26.49 29.92 -11.77
CA ASP A 98 -27.48 29.78 -12.84
C ASP A 98 -28.93 30.01 -12.37
N LEU A 99 -29.16 30.20 -11.07
CA LEU A 99 -30.48 30.46 -10.51
C LEU A 99 -30.61 31.94 -10.10
N PRO A 100 -31.43 32.76 -10.81
CA PRO A 100 -31.63 34.16 -10.48
C PRO A 100 -32.09 34.40 -9.04
N ALA A 101 -32.97 33.54 -8.51
CA ALA A 101 -33.43 33.63 -7.13
C ALA A 101 -32.29 33.51 -6.10
N HIS A 102 -31.27 32.67 -6.38
CA HIS A 102 -30.09 32.55 -5.51
C HIS A 102 -29.20 33.80 -5.58
N MET A 103 -29.06 34.40 -6.75
CA MET A 103 -28.27 35.63 -6.93
C MET A 103 -28.96 36.80 -6.23
N THR A 104 -30.27 36.95 -6.40
CA THR A 104 -31.07 37.97 -5.69
C THR A 104 -30.99 37.81 -4.16
N ALA A 105 -31.03 36.57 -3.66
CA ALA A 105 -30.90 36.34 -2.22
C ALA A 105 -29.50 36.74 -1.71
N LEU A 106 -28.43 36.47 -2.45
CA LEU A 106 -27.07 36.92 -2.08
C LEU A 106 -27.00 38.46 -2.00
N GLU A 107 -27.58 39.16 -3.00
CA GLU A 107 -27.61 40.63 -3.03
C GLU A 107 -28.40 41.22 -1.85
N GLN A 108 -29.59 40.67 -1.57
CA GLN A 108 -30.44 41.09 -0.45
C GLN A 108 -29.76 40.97 0.92
N HIS A 109 -28.89 39.98 1.07
CA HIS A 109 -28.17 39.72 2.32
C HIS A 109 -26.73 40.25 2.33
N GLY A 110 -26.29 40.97 1.29
CA GLY A 110 -24.95 41.52 1.18
C GLY A 110 -23.88 40.42 1.15
N ILE A 111 -24.17 39.27 0.52
CA ILE A 111 -23.27 38.12 0.44
C ILE A 111 -22.56 38.11 -0.91
N GLY A 112 -21.26 38.26 -0.90
CA GLY A 112 -20.46 38.13 -2.12
C GLY A 112 -20.25 36.66 -2.50
N ARG A 113 -20.16 36.41 -3.81
CA ARG A 113 -19.77 35.05 -4.31
C ARG A 113 -18.34 34.72 -3.90
N ILE A 114 -18.10 33.45 -3.60
CA ILE A 114 -16.76 32.87 -3.45
C ILE A 114 -16.63 31.86 -4.57
N ASP A 115 -15.73 32.12 -5.52
CA ASP A 115 -15.60 31.37 -6.77
C ASP A 115 -14.47 30.34 -6.73
N LEU A 116 -13.55 30.51 -5.76
CA LEU A 116 -12.47 29.56 -5.50
C LEU A 116 -12.31 29.33 -3.99
N LEU A 117 -12.14 28.08 -3.60
CA LEU A 117 -11.82 27.67 -2.24
C LEU A 117 -10.54 26.84 -2.26
N ALA A 118 -9.51 27.25 -1.52
CA ALA A 118 -8.32 26.45 -1.27
C ALA A 118 -8.21 26.15 0.23
N VAL A 119 -8.44 24.90 0.60
CA VAL A 119 -8.44 24.43 1.99
C VAL A 119 -7.82 23.03 2.03
N ASN A 120 -6.83 22.83 2.89
CA ASN A 120 -6.42 21.51 3.33
C ASN A 120 -6.62 21.41 4.85
N LEU A 121 -6.90 20.20 5.31
CA LEU A 121 -7.35 19.96 6.68
C LEU A 121 -6.18 19.84 7.65
N TYR A 122 -6.44 20.02 8.93
CA TYR A 122 -5.46 19.70 9.97
C TYR A 122 -5.05 18.22 9.86
N PRO A 123 -3.77 17.90 10.07
CA PRO A 123 -3.27 16.54 9.87
C PRO A 123 -3.62 15.63 11.07
N PHE A 124 -4.90 15.32 11.25
CA PHE A 124 -5.40 14.50 12.35
C PHE A 124 -4.61 13.21 12.52
N GLN A 125 -4.33 12.49 11.43
CA GLN A 125 -3.53 11.26 11.46
C GLN A 125 -2.12 11.47 12.02
N GLN A 126 -1.46 12.58 11.67
CA GLN A 126 -0.12 12.91 12.21
C GLN A 126 -0.21 13.28 13.69
N THR A 127 -1.28 13.95 14.10
CA THR A 127 -1.52 14.30 15.51
C THR A 127 -1.67 13.05 16.37
N VAL A 128 -2.55 12.13 15.98
CA VAL A 128 -2.81 10.90 16.75
C VAL A 128 -1.71 9.85 16.65
N ALA A 129 -0.76 10.00 15.72
CA ALA A 129 0.43 9.17 15.62
C ALA A 129 1.56 9.60 16.58
N ARG A 130 1.48 10.79 17.18
CA ARG A 130 2.49 11.26 18.15
C ARG A 130 2.42 10.44 19.44
N PRO A 131 3.56 9.98 19.99
CA PRO A 131 3.57 9.32 21.29
C PRO A 131 2.98 10.21 22.39
N GLY A 132 2.11 9.66 23.23
CA GLY A 132 1.55 10.34 24.41
C GLY A 132 0.44 11.35 24.11
N VAL A 133 -0.08 11.43 22.88
CA VAL A 133 -1.25 12.28 22.59
C VAL A 133 -2.46 11.83 23.43
N THR A 134 -3.12 12.77 24.08
CA THR A 134 -4.33 12.50 24.86
C THR A 134 -5.58 12.46 23.97
N LEU A 135 -6.67 11.89 24.48
CA LEU A 135 -7.96 11.90 23.79
C LEU A 135 -8.46 13.33 23.56
N ASP A 136 -8.32 14.20 24.57
CA ASP A 136 -8.74 15.60 24.47
C ASP A 136 -7.95 16.33 23.37
N GLU A 137 -6.62 16.14 23.32
CA GLU A 137 -5.80 16.71 22.23
C GLU A 137 -6.20 16.18 20.85
N ALA A 138 -6.55 14.91 20.75
CA ALA A 138 -7.04 14.33 19.49
C ALA A 138 -8.37 14.98 19.08
N ILE A 139 -9.31 15.14 20.00
CA ILE A 139 -10.62 15.76 19.78
C ILE A 139 -10.47 17.24 19.37
N GLU A 140 -9.63 18.01 20.07
CA GLU A 140 -9.41 19.43 19.74
C GLU A 140 -8.76 19.65 18.37
N ASN A 141 -8.08 18.65 17.82
CA ASN A 141 -7.52 18.70 16.47
C ASN A 141 -8.48 18.20 15.37
N ILE A 142 -9.77 17.99 15.70
CA ILE A 142 -10.79 17.68 14.67
C ILE A 142 -11.25 18.97 14.00
N ASP A 143 -10.99 19.09 12.71
CA ASP A 143 -11.41 20.23 11.90
C ASP A 143 -12.90 20.10 11.52
N ILE A 144 -13.69 21.11 11.89
CA ILE A 144 -15.12 21.19 11.55
C ILE A 144 -15.35 22.14 10.37
N GLY A 145 -14.74 23.31 10.40
CA GLY A 145 -14.96 24.36 9.40
C GLY A 145 -14.41 24.02 8.02
N GLY A 146 -13.22 23.42 7.96
CA GLY A 146 -12.59 23.00 6.71
C GLY A 146 -13.45 22.01 5.92
N PRO A 147 -13.81 20.84 6.49
CA PRO A 147 -14.70 19.88 5.83
C PRO A 147 -16.04 20.47 5.42
N ALA A 148 -16.64 21.33 6.24
CA ALA A 148 -17.91 21.98 5.91
C ALA A 148 -17.80 22.87 4.66
N MET A 149 -16.74 23.69 4.56
CA MET A 149 -16.47 24.52 3.39
C MET A 149 -16.15 23.69 2.15
N LEU A 150 -15.31 22.68 2.28
CA LEU A 150 -14.92 21.77 1.19
C LEU A 150 -16.14 21.08 0.58
N ARG A 151 -17.02 20.54 1.42
CA ARG A 151 -18.25 19.88 0.96
C ARG A 151 -19.22 20.87 0.30
N ALA A 152 -19.32 22.11 0.81
CA ALA A 152 -20.14 23.17 0.22
C ALA A 152 -19.64 23.55 -1.17
N ALA A 153 -18.33 23.81 -1.32
CA ALA A 153 -17.72 24.17 -2.59
C ALA A 153 -17.79 23.03 -3.61
N ALA A 154 -17.44 21.80 -3.20
CA ALA A 154 -17.50 20.61 -4.05
C ALA A 154 -18.92 20.32 -4.56
N LYS A 155 -19.95 20.47 -3.71
CA LYS A 155 -21.34 20.34 -4.12
C LYS A 155 -21.74 21.36 -5.21
N ASN A 156 -21.16 22.56 -5.18
CA ASN A 156 -21.42 23.64 -6.12
C ASN A 156 -20.32 23.80 -7.18
N HIS A 157 -19.66 22.70 -7.57
CA HIS A 157 -18.57 22.71 -8.55
C HIS A 157 -18.94 23.31 -9.92
N ALA A 158 -20.23 23.42 -10.22
CA ALA A 158 -20.68 24.13 -11.41
C ALA A 158 -20.26 25.61 -11.40
N GLY A 159 -20.13 26.23 -10.23
CA GLY A 159 -19.75 27.63 -10.07
C GLY A 159 -18.55 27.90 -9.17
N VAL A 160 -17.97 26.86 -8.54
CA VAL A 160 -16.87 27.00 -7.57
C VAL A 160 -15.74 26.05 -7.90
N THR A 161 -14.52 26.56 -7.90
CA THR A 161 -13.29 25.77 -7.95
C THR A 161 -12.85 25.43 -6.54
N VAL A 162 -12.70 24.15 -6.19
CA VAL A 162 -12.26 23.71 -4.87
C VAL A 162 -10.91 23.01 -4.96
N ILE A 163 -9.93 23.39 -4.13
CA ILE A 163 -8.58 22.84 -4.12
C ILE A 163 -8.24 22.34 -2.71
N VAL A 164 -7.77 21.12 -2.61
CA VAL A 164 -7.34 20.49 -1.35
C VAL A 164 -5.84 20.13 -1.35
N ASP A 165 -5.20 20.14 -2.51
CA ASP A 165 -3.82 19.69 -2.71
C ASP A 165 -3.00 20.81 -3.36
N PRO A 166 -1.82 21.17 -2.80
CA PRO A 166 -0.92 22.14 -3.40
C PRO A 166 -0.51 21.84 -4.85
N ALA A 167 -0.49 20.58 -5.25
CA ALA A 167 -0.17 20.18 -6.64
C ALA A 167 -1.16 20.73 -7.67
N ASP A 168 -2.39 21.07 -7.24
CA ASP A 168 -3.43 21.60 -8.13
C ASP A 168 -3.34 23.13 -8.31
N TYR A 169 -2.51 23.85 -7.55
CA TYR A 169 -2.39 25.31 -7.63
C TYR A 169 -1.93 25.77 -9.01
N GLN A 170 -0.84 25.22 -9.52
CA GLN A 170 -0.27 25.64 -10.80
C GLN A 170 -1.18 25.32 -11.99
N PRO A 171 -1.77 24.12 -12.13
CA PRO A 171 -2.72 23.83 -13.19
C PRO A 171 -3.93 24.76 -13.22
N VAL A 172 -4.49 25.09 -12.04
CA VAL A 172 -5.61 26.04 -11.94
C VAL A 172 -5.19 27.45 -12.30
N LEU A 173 -4.04 27.92 -11.78
CA LEU A 173 -3.53 29.25 -12.08
C LEU A 173 -3.26 29.42 -13.58
N GLN A 174 -2.68 28.41 -14.24
CA GLN A 174 -2.45 28.41 -15.67
C GLN A 174 -3.74 28.56 -16.49
N GLN A 175 -4.81 27.85 -16.11
CA GLN A 175 -6.12 28.04 -16.77
C GLN A 175 -6.66 29.46 -16.59
N LEU A 176 -6.57 30.00 -15.37
CA LEU A 176 -6.99 31.39 -15.11
C LEU A 176 -6.19 32.43 -15.91
N GLN A 177 -4.89 32.21 -16.06
CA GLN A 177 -4.02 33.10 -16.85
C GLN A 177 -4.35 33.06 -18.35
N THR A 178 -4.56 31.88 -18.91
CA THR A 178 -4.73 31.66 -20.35
C THR A 178 -6.17 31.79 -20.82
N GLN A 179 -7.13 31.33 -20.03
CA GLN A 179 -8.56 31.23 -20.39
C GLN A 179 -9.45 32.17 -19.59
N LYS A 180 -8.90 32.87 -18.57
CA LYS A 180 -9.64 33.71 -17.61
C LYS A 180 -10.72 32.97 -16.82
N ALA A 181 -10.72 31.64 -16.86
CA ALA A 181 -11.71 30.78 -16.23
C ALA A 181 -11.15 29.39 -16.00
N VAL A 182 -11.76 28.64 -15.07
CA VAL A 182 -11.48 27.21 -14.84
C VAL A 182 -12.51 26.37 -15.59
N SER A 183 -12.05 25.36 -16.33
CA SER A 183 -12.93 24.51 -17.14
C SER A 183 -13.86 23.64 -16.27
N GLY A 184 -15.01 23.25 -16.81
CA GLY A 184 -15.98 22.38 -16.13
C GLY A 184 -15.38 21.03 -15.71
N PRO A 185 -14.68 20.30 -16.60
CA PRO A 185 -14.00 19.06 -16.25
C PRO A 185 -12.99 19.21 -15.11
N THR A 186 -12.19 20.27 -15.10
CA THR A 186 -11.24 20.54 -14.02
C THR A 186 -11.94 20.73 -12.69
N ARG A 187 -12.99 21.58 -12.64
CA ARG A 187 -13.77 21.81 -11.41
C ARG A 187 -14.43 20.54 -10.89
N PHE A 188 -14.97 19.72 -11.79
CA PHE A 188 -15.56 18.43 -11.41
C PHE A 188 -14.52 17.49 -10.79
N ASN A 189 -13.35 17.33 -11.44
CA ASN A 189 -12.29 16.48 -10.93
C ASN A 189 -11.77 16.96 -9.56
N LEU A 190 -11.61 18.27 -9.39
CA LEU A 190 -11.23 18.85 -8.10
C LEU A 190 -12.32 18.64 -7.03
N ALA A 191 -13.60 18.69 -7.38
CA ALA A 191 -14.70 18.38 -6.46
C ALA A 191 -14.70 16.90 -6.04
N VAL A 192 -14.43 15.97 -6.96
CA VAL A 192 -14.24 14.54 -6.64
C VAL A 192 -13.08 14.37 -5.67
N LYS A 193 -11.94 15.03 -5.92
CA LYS A 193 -10.76 15.01 -5.05
C LYS A 193 -11.08 15.56 -3.66
N ALA A 194 -11.85 16.65 -3.57
CA ALA A 194 -12.28 17.24 -2.30
C ALA A 194 -13.18 16.30 -1.48
N TYR A 195 -14.14 15.60 -2.12
CA TYR A 195 -14.92 14.58 -1.43
C TYR A 195 -14.08 13.38 -0.98
N GLY A 196 -13.12 12.93 -1.80
CA GLY A 196 -12.17 11.90 -1.41
C GLY A 196 -11.34 12.31 -0.18
N HIS A 197 -10.87 13.56 -0.15
CA HIS A 197 -10.11 14.13 0.96
C HIS A 197 -10.91 14.19 2.27
N THR A 198 -12.18 14.67 2.22
CA THR A 198 -13.03 14.69 3.41
C THR A 198 -13.42 13.29 3.87
N ALA A 199 -13.66 12.34 2.96
CA ALA A 199 -13.96 10.95 3.31
C ALA A 199 -12.77 10.26 4.01
N GLN A 200 -11.55 10.50 3.53
CA GLN A 200 -10.32 9.99 4.17
C GLN A 200 -10.14 10.58 5.56
N TYR A 201 -10.39 11.88 5.71
CA TYR A 201 -10.31 12.59 6.98
C TYR A 201 -11.30 12.03 8.00
N ASP A 202 -12.57 11.96 7.64
CA ASP A 202 -13.63 11.44 8.52
C ASP A 202 -13.40 9.96 8.85
N GLY A 203 -12.93 9.17 7.88
CA GLY A 203 -12.56 7.78 8.09
C GLY A 203 -11.42 7.61 9.09
N ALA A 204 -10.42 8.49 9.06
CA ALA A 204 -9.31 8.47 10.01
C ALA A 204 -9.78 8.82 11.44
N VAL A 205 -10.65 9.83 11.57
CA VAL A 205 -11.27 10.20 12.86
C VAL A 205 -12.10 9.03 13.39
N ALA A 206 -12.97 8.44 12.56
CA ALA A 206 -13.84 7.32 12.95
C ALA A 206 -13.02 6.09 13.39
N ASN A 207 -11.97 5.73 12.63
CA ASN A 207 -11.07 4.62 12.99
C ASN A 207 -10.37 4.87 14.34
N HIS A 208 -9.90 6.09 14.57
CA HIS A 208 -9.21 6.42 15.82
C HIS A 208 -10.16 6.36 17.02
N LEU A 209 -11.29 7.07 16.94
CA LEU A 209 -12.23 7.18 18.07
C LEU A 209 -12.91 5.84 18.37
N SER A 210 -13.28 5.05 17.35
CA SER A 210 -13.92 3.75 17.57
C SER A 210 -12.96 2.64 18.05
N ALA A 211 -11.66 2.92 18.11
CA ALA A 211 -10.68 2.04 18.74
C ALA A 211 -10.52 2.29 20.26
N ILE A 212 -11.11 3.36 20.79
CA ILE A 212 -10.98 3.72 22.22
C ILE A 212 -12.10 3.04 22.99
N ALA A 213 -11.74 2.21 23.99
CA ALA A 213 -12.67 1.56 24.89
C ALA A 213 -13.15 2.50 26.01
N GLU A 214 -14.19 2.10 26.74
CA GLU A 214 -14.76 2.90 27.85
C GLU A 214 -13.74 3.22 28.97
N ASP A 215 -12.77 2.35 29.19
CA ASP A 215 -11.69 2.55 30.17
C ASP A 215 -10.53 3.43 29.64
N GLY A 216 -10.65 3.96 28.40
CA GLY A 216 -9.64 4.76 27.73
C GLY A 216 -8.53 3.94 27.07
N SER A 217 -8.53 2.62 27.17
CA SER A 217 -7.57 1.76 26.46
C SER A 217 -7.82 1.77 24.97
N LYS A 218 -6.77 1.52 24.16
CA LYS A 218 -6.87 1.48 22.72
C LYS A 218 -6.89 0.04 22.23
N ALA A 219 -8.00 -0.37 21.61
CA ALA A 219 -8.11 -1.65 20.94
C ALA A 219 -7.18 -1.72 19.70
N PRO A 220 -6.61 -2.87 19.38
CA PRO A 220 -5.77 -3.05 18.20
C PRO A 220 -6.52 -2.86 16.87
N LEU A 221 -7.82 -3.12 16.87
CA LEU A 221 -8.72 -2.93 15.73
C LEU A 221 -9.91 -2.06 16.13
N PRO A 222 -10.31 -1.08 15.30
CA PRO A 222 -11.44 -0.20 15.61
C PRO A 222 -12.79 -0.94 15.47
N ALA A 223 -13.81 -0.49 16.19
CA ALA A 223 -15.16 -1.04 16.06
C ALA A 223 -15.78 -0.77 14.68
N THR A 224 -15.40 0.34 14.03
CA THR A 224 -15.74 0.66 12.65
C THR A 224 -14.45 0.85 11.86
N LEU A 225 -14.25 0.06 10.80
CA LEU A 225 -13.06 0.14 9.95
C LEU A 225 -13.39 0.83 8.62
N THR A 226 -12.74 1.95 8.37
CA THR A 226 -12.78 2.67 7.09
C THR A 226 -11.40 2.59 6.44
N LEU A 227 -11.34 2.09 5.20
CA LEU A 227 -10.14 2.04 4.39
C LEU A 227 -10.40 2.79 3.09
N GLN A 228 -9.42 3.59 2.66
CA GLN A 228 -9.49 4.32 1.40
C GLN A 228 -8.26 4.03 0.55
N PHE A 229 -8.52 3.73 -0.71
CA PHE A 229 -7.50 3.49 -1.72
C PHE A 229 -7.80 4.33 -2.95
N GLU A 230 -6.75 4.81 -3.60
CA GLU A 230 -6.82 5.56 -4.85
C GLU A 230 -6.50 4.66 -6.04
N ARG A 231 -7.28 4.77 -7.12
CA ARG A 231 -7.03 4.02 -8.34
C ARG A 231 -5.80 4.56 -9.05
N VAL A 232 -4.77 3.71 -9.12
CA VAL A 232 -3.51 4.01 -9.82
C VAL A 232 -3.60 3.67 -11.31
N GLN A 233 -4.16 2.47 -11.60
CA GLN A 233 -4.17 1.92 -12.95
C GLN A 233 -5.46 1.14 -13.20
N PRO A 234 -6.23 1.45 -14.26
CA PRO A 234 -7.23 0.52 -14.79
C PRO A 234 -6.50 -0.65 -15.45
N MET A 235 -7.02 -1.86 -15.30
CA MET A 235 -6.42 -3.06 -15.88
C MET A 235 -7.27 -3.57 -17.04
N ARG A 236 -6.62 -4.21 -18.01
CA ARG A 236 -7.30 -4.78 -19.16
C ARG A 236 -8.35 -5.82 -18.75
N TYR A 237 -8.05 -6.64 -17.73
CA TYR A 237 -8.92 -7.64 -17.10
C TYR A 237 -8.35 -8.01 -15.72
N GLY A 238 -9.11 -8.77 -14.94
CA GLY A 238 -8.70 -9.25 -13.63
C GLY A 238 -7.85 -10.50 -13.69
N GLU A 239 -7.98 -11.38 -12.70
CA GLU A 239 -7.32 -12.69 -12.71
C GLU A 239 -7.69 -13.49 -13.99
N ASN A 240 -8.96 -13.36 -14.41
CA ASN A 240 -9.50 -13.98 -15.62
C ASN A 240 -9.98 -12.93 -16.63
N PRO A 241 -9.96 -13.25 -17.95
CA PRO A 241 -10.28 -12.29 -19.01
C PRO A 241 -11.68 -11.67 -18.97
N HIS A 242 -12.64 -12.32 -18.36
CA HIS A 242 -14.02 -11.83 -18.22
C HIS A 242 -14.26 -10.89 -17.04
N GLN A 243 -13.25 -10.68 -16.20
CA GLN A 243 -13.34 -9.84 -14.99
C GLN A 243 -12.76 -8.44 -15.29
N PHE A 244 -13.46 -7.38 -14.90
CA PHE A 244 -12.87 -6.04 -14.86
C PHE A 244 -12.03 -5.86 -13.60
N ALA A 245 -10.96 -5.09 -13.70
CA ALA A 245 -10.05 -4.86 -12.58
C ALA A 245 -9.37 -3.49 -12.65
N ALA A 246 -8.83 -3.08 -11.52
CA ALA A 246 -7.93 -1.94 -11.40
C ALA A 246 -6.99 -2.15 -10.21
N PHE A 247 -5.83 -1.54 -10.26
CA PHE A 247 -4.94 -1.44 -9.13
C PHE A 247 -5.26 -0.18 -8.32
N TYR A 248 -5.45 -0.35 -7.03
CA TYR A 248 -5.64 0.70 -6.06
C TYR A 248 -4.50 0.71 -5.06
N ARG A 249 -4.12 1.89 -4.60
CA ARG A 249 -3.02 2.12 -3.68
C ARG A 249 -3.49 2.99 -2.51
N GLU A 250 -2.92 2.81 -1.33
CA GLU A 250 -3.05 3.76 -0.22
C GLU A 250 -2.48 5.12 -0.64
N ALA A 251 -3.03 6.22 -0.10
CA ALA A 251 -2.53 7.56 -0.40
C ALA A 251 -1.05 7.75 0.01
N GLN A 252 -0.63 7.05 1.07
CA GLN A 252 0.74 7.03 1.57
C GLN A 252 1.16 5.58 1.83
N PRO A 253 1.55 4.83 0.78
CA PRO A 253 2.01 3.46 0.95
C PRO A 253 3.32 3.43 1.74
N ALA A 254 3.48 2.42 2.61
CA ALA A 254 4.69 2.28 3.39
C ALA A 254 5.91 2.11 2.46
N PRO A 255 7.04 2.79 2.74
CA PRO A 255 8.24 2.68 1.92
C PRO A 255 8.74 1.23 1.82
N GLY A 256 9.07 0.78 0.62
CA GLY A 256 9.53 -0.59 0.36
C GLY A 256 8.41 -1.62 0.19
N THR A 257 7.14 -1.23 0.21
CA THR A 257 6.04 -2.08 -0.29
C THR A 257 6.00 -2.05 -1.81
N LEU A 258 5.43 -3.08 -2.43
CA LEU A 258 5.31 -3.10 -3.90
C LEU A 258 4.60 -1.85 -4.44
N ALA A 259 3.63 -1.30 -3.73
CA ALA A 259 2.90 -0.10 -4.14
C ALA A 259 3.80 1.14 -4.39
N THR A 260 5.08 1.10 -3.96
CA THR A 260 6.07 2.17 -4.19
C THR A 260 6.96 1.94 -5.42
N TYR A 261 6.65 0.94 -6.26
CA TYR A 261 7.45 0.63 -7.44
C TYR A 261 7.53 1.78 -8.46
N HIS A 262 8.65 1.84 -9.16
CA HIS A 262 8.83 2.61 -10.38
C HIS A 262 9.09 1.65 -11.55
N GLN A 263 8.22 1.69 -12.56
CA GLN A 263 8.37 0.83 -13.74
C GLN A 263 9.30 1.49 -14.75
N LEU A 264 10.44 0.85 -15.01
CA LEU A 264 11.47 1.35 -15.93
C LEU A 264 11.25 0.92 -17.37
N GLN A 265 10.63 -0.25 -17.57
CA GLN A 265 10.44 -0.87 -18.90
C GLN A 265 9.21 -1.77 -18.91
N GLY A 266 8.72 -2.07 -20.09
CA GLY A 266 7.68 -3.06 -20.36
C GLY A 266 6.29 -2.47 -20.49
N LYS A 267 5.32 -3.34 -20.80
CA LYS A 267 3.90 -2.99 -20.86
C LYS A 267 3.35 -2.80 -19.43
N GLU A 268 2.16 -2.21 -19.34
CA GLU A 268 1.42 -2.13 -18.08
C GLU A 268 1.33 -3.48 -17.36
N LEU A 269 1.39 -3.44 -16.05
CA LEU A 269 1.25 -4.63 -15.22
C LEU A 269 -0.18 -5.17 -15.30
N SER A 270 -0.31 -6.50 -15.41
CA SER A 270 -1.59 -7.17 -15.24
C SER A 270 -1.91 -7.42 -13.77
N TYR A 271 -3.15 -7.80 -13.48
CA TYR A 271 -3.59 -8.22 -12.15
C TYR A 271 -2.66 -9.29 -11.57
N ASN A 272 -2.40 -10.37 -12.35
CA ASN A 272 -1.53 -11.45 -11.92
C ASN A 272 -0.07 -11.02 -11.77
N ASN A 273 0.42 -10.09 -12.61
CA ASN A 273 1.78 -9.56 -12.43
C ASN A 273 1.93 -8.84 -11.10
N ILE A 274 0.95 -8.03 -10.67
CA ILE A 274 1.02 -7.33 -9.39
C ILE A 274 0.95 -8.32 -8.22
N ALA A 275 0.03 -9.29 -8.25
CA ALA A 275 -0.12 -10.27 -7.19
C ALA A 275 1.15 -11.14 -7.02
N ASP A 276 1.72 -11.63 -8.12
CA ASP A 276 2.94 -12.43 -8.09
C ASP A 276 4.19 -11.58 -7.74
N ALA A 277 4.24 -10.31 -8.20
CA ALA A 277 5.33 -9.39 -7.86
C ALA A 277 5.34 -9.05 -6.37
N ASP A 278 4.17 -8.84 -5.76
CA ASP A 278 4.06 -8.62 -4.31
C ASP A 278 4.58 -9.82 -3.52
N ALA A 279 4.15 -11.04 -3.90
CA ALA A 279 4.64 -12.26 -3.28
C ALA A 279 6.17 -12.43 -3.42
N ALA A 280 6.73 -12.09 -4.58
CA ALA A 280 8.18 -12.16 -4.83
C ALA A 280 8.95 -11.14 -3.98
N TRP A 281 8.45 -9.91 -3.94
CA TRP A 281 9.08 -8.81 -3.24
C TRP A 281 9.08 -9.02 -1.72
N GLU A 282 7.93 -9.39 -1.16
CA GLU A 282 7.85 -9.67 0.28
C GLU A 282 8.75 -10.83 0.70
N CYS A 283 8.84 -11.88 -0.10
CA CYS A 283 9.73 -13.01 0.17
C CYS A 283 11.21 -12.60 0.10
N VAL A 284 11.63 -11.83 -0.93
CA VAL A 284 13.06 -11.49 -1.09
C VAL A 284 13.55 -10.49 -0.06
N LYS A 285 12.68 -9.59 0.44
CA LYS A 285 13.01 -8.66 1.53
C LYS A 285 13.37 -9.35 2.85
N ALA A 286 12.91 -10.57 3.03
CA ALA A 286 13.16 -11.31 4.26
C ALA A 286 14.63 -11.71 4.44
N PHE A 287 15.45 -11.69 3.39
CA PHE A 287 16.86 -12.11 3.42
C PHE A 287 17.82 -10.93 3.55
N GLU A 288 18.80 -11.07 4.45
CA GLU A 288 19.86 -10.07 4.62
C GLU A 288 20.98 -10.24 3.59
N GLN A 289 21.33 -11.50 3.23
CA GLN A 289 22.31 -11.80 2.20
C GLN A 289 21.74 -11.51 0.80
N PRO A 290 22.60 -11.35 -0.22
CA PRO A 290 22.13 -11.27 -1.60
C PRO A 290 21.26 -12.49 -1.93
N ALA A 291 20.01 -12.25 -2.30
CA ALA A 291 19.01 -13.29 -2.52
C ALA A 291 18.28 -13.11 -3.85
N CYS A 292 17.82 -14.21 -4.39
CA CYS A 292 16.91 -14.28 -5.52
C CYS A 292 15.70 -15.15 -5.17
N VAL A 293 14.51 -14.64 -5.48
CA VAL A 293 13.24 -15.36 -5.35
C VAL A 293 12.57 -15.42 -6.72
N ILE A 294 12.13 -16.61 -7.10
CA ILE A 294 11.34 -16.85 -8.32
C ILE A 294 9.96 -17.31 -7.91
N ILE A 295 8.95 -16.57 -8.32
CA ILE A 295 7.53 -16.84 -8.01
C ILE A 295 6.79 -17.32 -9.26
N LYS A 296 5.92 -18.28 -9.05
CA LYS A 296 4.90 -18.69 -10.01
C LYS A 296 3.58 -18.94 -9.29
N HIS A 297 2.52 -18.22 -9.71
CA HIS A 297 1.18 -18.32 -9.11
C HIS A 297 1.20 -18.11 -7.58
N ALA A 298 1.81 -16.98 -7.18
CA ALA A 298 1.96 -16.53 -5.79
C ALA A 298 2.71 -17.50 -4.86
N ASN A 299 3.43 -18.49 -5.40
CA ASN A 299 4.29 -19.38 -4.61
C ASN A 299 5.75 -19.31 -5.08
N PRO A 300 6.71 -19.34 -4.17
CA PRO A 300 8.09 -19.56 -4.52
C PRO A 300 8.26 -20.93 -5.22
N CYS A 301 8.91 -20.92 -6.39
CA CYS A 301 9.34 -22.12 -7.07
C CYS A 301 10.86 -22.30 -7.01
N GLY A 302 11.59 -21.25 -6.62
CA GLY A 302 13.03 -21.30 -6.35
C GLY A 302 13.46 -20.09 -5.53
N VAL A 303 14.22 -20.34 -4.47
CA VAL A 303 14.79 -19.30 -3.60
C VAL A 303 16.24 -19.68 -3.28
N ALA A 304 17.15 -18.74 -3.38
CA ALA A 304 18.53 -18.94 -2.96
C ALA A 304 19.20 -17.65 -2.50
N ILE A 305 20.16 -17.79 -1.61
CA ILE A 305 21.15 -16.77 -1.26
C ILE A 305 22.46 -17.08 -1.96
N GLY A 306 23.32 -16.07 -2.15
CA GLY A 306 24.61 -16.21 -2.79
C GLY A 306 25.55 -15.06 -2.46
N ASP A 307 26.76 -15.09 -3.04
CA ASP A 307 27.75 -14.01 -2.87
C ASP A 307 27.35 -12.73 -3.62
N GLY A 308 26.42 -12.87 -4.58
CA GLY A 308 25.86 -11.77 -5.36
C GLY A 308 24.60 -12.21 -6.11
N PRO A 309 23.94 -11.26 -6.82
CA PRO A 309 22.68 -11.52 -7.52
C PRO A 309 22.75 -12.64 -8.55
N LEU A 310 23.85 -12.72 -9.32
CA LEU A 310 24.04 -13.75 -10.34
C LEU A 310 24.06 -15.17 -9.74
N GLN A 311 24.82 -15.36 -8.66
CA GLN A 311 24.91 -16.67 -8.01
C GLN A 311 23.56 -17.03 -7.37
N ALA A 312 22.92 -16.08 -6.67
CA ALA A 312 21.60 -16.28 -6.08
C ALA A 312 20.58 -16.69 -7.16
N TYR A 313 20.57 -16.01 -8.31
CA TYR A 313 19.69 -16.35 -9.43
C TYR A 313 19.92 -17.76 -9.98
N ARG A 314 21.18 -18.11 -10.30
CA ARG A 314 21.49 -19.43 -10.86
C ARG A 314 21.03 -20.57 -9.95
N ARG A 315 21.23 -20.39 -8.66
CA ARG A 315 20.83 -21.37 -7.63
C ARG A 315 19.31 -21.42 -7.47
N ALA A 316 18.64 -20.27 -7.37
CA ALA A 316 17.19 -20.22 -7.30
C ALA A 316 16.52 -20.85 -8.54
N PHE A 317 17.03 -20.53 -9.74
CA PHE A 317 16.55 -21.09 -10.99
C PHE A 317 16.72 -22.61 -11.08
N ALA A 318 17.82 -23.16 -10.55
CA ALA A 318 18.09 -24.58 -10.56
C ALA A 318 17.08 -25.40 -9.73
N THR A 319 16.34 -24.79 -8.79
CA THR A 319 15.34 -25.49 -7.97
C THR A 319 14.19 -26.06 -8.80
N ASP A 320 13.62 -25.26 -9.73
CA ASP A 320 12.53 -25.69 -10.60
C ASP A 320 12.53 -24.86 -11.90
N PRO A 321 13.42 -25.19 -12.85
CA PRO A 321 13.53 -24.45 -14.12
C PRO A 321 12.23 -24.46 -14.94
N THR A 322 11.45 -25.54 -14.80
CA THR A 322 10.17 -25.69 -15.52
C THR A 322 9.14 -24.67 -15.03
N SER A 323 8.96 -24.54 -13.71
CA SER A 323 8.01 -23.58 -13.14
C SER A 323 8.51 -22.13 -13.25
N ALA A 324 9.82 -21.90 -13.31
CA ALA A 324 10.42 -20.58 -13.45
C ALA A 324 10.10 -19.92 -14.82
N PHE A 325 9.74 -20.71 -15.83
CA PHE A 325 9.34 -20.18 -17.15
C PHE A 325 8.09 -19.28 -17.05
N GLY A 326 8.23 -18.02 -17.47
CA GLY A 326 7.18 -17.02 -17.36
C GLY A 326 6.85 -16.63 -15.92
N GLY A 327 7.78 -16.85 -14.98
CA GLY A 327 7.66 -16.44 -13.59
C GLY A 327 8.07 -14.98 -13.35
N ILE A 328 7.96 -14.59 -12.10
CA ILE A 328 8.39 -13.29 -11.57
C ILE A 328 9.70 -13.51 -10.80
N ILE A 329 10.70 -12.68 -11.04
CA ILE A 329 12.00 -12.76 -10.38
C ILE A 329 12.23 -11.50 -9.55
N ALA A 330 12.58 -11.67 -8.28
CA ALA A 330 12.92 -10.58 -7.38
C ALA A 330 14.32 -10.75 -6.80
N PHE A 331 15.03 -9.62 -6.69
CA PHE A 331 16.35 -9.51 -6.03
C PHE A 331 16.28 -8.48 -4.92
N ASN A 332 17.00 -8.72 -3.82
CA ASN A 332 17.19 -7.74 -2.75
C ASN A 332 18.46 -6.90 -2.89
N ARG A 333 19.14 -7.00 -4.03
CA ARG A 333 20.31 -6.19 -4.42
C ARG A 333 20.12 -5.68 -5.84
N PRO A 334 20.77 -4.57 -6.21
CA PRO A 334 20.76 -4.09 -7.59
C PRO A 334 21.21 -5.16 -8.57
N VAL A 335 20.56 -5.20 -9.74
CA VAL A 335 20.87 -6.14 -10.82
C VAL A 335 21.96 -5.54 -11.71
N ASP A 336 23.06 -6.26 -11.89
CA ASP A 336 24.16 -5.95 -12.80
C ASP A 336 24.00 -6.58 -14.19
N GLY A 337 24.90 -6.27 -15.12
CA GLY A 337 24.86 -6.79 -16.48
C GLY A 337 24.96 -8.30 -16.57
N ASP A 338 25.83 -8.94 -15.77
CA ASP A 338 26.00 -10.39 -15.78
C ASP A 338 24.73 -11.12 -15.31
N THR A 339 24.08 -10.57 -14.29
CA THR A 339 22.79 -11.06 -13.80
C THR A 339 21.70 -10.88 -14.84
N ALA A 340 21.60 -9.68 -15.44
CA ALA A 340 20.65 -9.40 -16.50
C ALA A 340 20.85 -10.32 -17.71
N GLN A 341 22.11 -10.55 -18.12
CA GLN A 341 22.45 -11.48 -19.20
C GLN A 341 22.03 -12.92 -18.89
N ALA A 342 22.17 -13.36 -17.64
CA ALA A 342 21.70 -14.69 -17.24
C ALA A 342 20.18 -14.80 -17.25
N VAL A 343 19.48 -13.81 -16.67
CA VAL A 343 18.01 -13.74 -16.61
C VAL A 343 17.39 -13.65 -18.01
N SER A 344 18.03 -12.91 -18.94
CA SER A 344 17.51 -12.72 -20.31
C SER A 344 17.43 -14.00 -21.14
N LYS A 345 18.08 -15.09 -20.71
CA LYS A 345 18.08 -16.38 -21.41
C LYS A 345 16.77 -17.16 -21.24
N GLN A 346 15.95 -16.80 -20.26
CA GLN A 346 14.63 -17.40 -20.07
C GLN A 346 13.50 -16.41 -20.33
N PHE A 347 12.27 -16.92 -20.46
CA PHE A 347 11.09 -16.08 -20.51
C PHE A 347 10.71 -15.64 -19.09
N VAL A 348 10.71 -14.32 -18.85
CA VAL A 348 10.36 -13.66 -17.58
C VAL A 348 9.26 -12.64 -17.84
N GLU A 349 8.25 -12.61 -16.98
CA GLU A 349 7.18 -11.62 -17.06
C GLU A 349 7.56 -10.29 -16.38
N VAL A 350 8.10 -10.38 -15.15
CA VAL A 350 8.48 -9.23 -14.34
C VAL A 350 9.81 -9.51 -13.64
N LEU A 351 10.66 -8.51 -13.60
CA LEU A 351 11.92 -8.51 -12.87
C LEU A 351 11.91 -7.34 -11.88
N LEU A 352 12.08 -7.63 -10.59
CA LEU A 352 12.09 -6.64 -9.50
C LEU A 352 13.46 -6.57 -8.85
N ALA A 353 13.91 -5.35 -8.55
CA ALA A 353 15.13 -5.11 -7.79
C ALA A 353 15.10 -3.71 -7.15
N PRO A 354 15.97 -3.44 -6.15
CA PRO A 354 16.13 -2.08 -5.62
C PRO A 354 16.85 -1.11 -6.58
N GLY A 355 17.33 -1.60 -7.71
CA GLY A 355 17.96 -0.82 -8.78
C GLY A 355 18.50 -1.70 -9.89
N PHE A 356 18.86 -1.08 -11.01
CA PHE A 356 19.45 -1.73 -12.18
C PHE A 356 20.66 -0.94 -12.67
N GLY A 357 21.79 -1.62 -12.89
CA GLY A 357 22.97 -1.01 -13.51
C GLY A 357 22.68 -0.59 -14.96
N GLU A 358 23.43 0.38 -15.48
CA GLU A 358 23.30 0.84 -16.87
C GLU A 358 23.50 -0.29 -17.87
N ASP A 359 24.44 -1.17 -17.59
CA ASP A 359 24.72 -2.41 -18.35
C ASP A 359 23.54 -3.38 -18.34
N ALA A 360 22.91 -3.57 -17.17
CA ALA A 360 21.70 -4.37 -17.04
C ALA A 360 20.54 -3.81 -17.85
N LEU A 361 20.32 -2.49 -17.75
CA LEU A 361 19.29 -1.81 -18.54
C LEU A 361 19.55 -1.91 -20.04
N ALA A 362 20.82 -1.80 -20.49
CA ALA A 362 21.20 -1.96 -21.89
C ALA A 362 20.86 -3.35 -22.41
N ILE A 363 21.16 -4.42 -21.66
CA ILE A 363 20.85 -5.80 -22.01
C ILE A 363 19.33 -6.03 -22.07
N MET A 364 18.60 -5.50 -21.09
CA MET A 364 17.17 -5.72 -20.99
C MET A 364 16.36 -4.97 -22.05
N LYS A 365 16.92 -3.96 -22.72
CA LYS A 365 16.30 -3.31 -23.90
C LYS A 365 15.97 -4.30 -25.03
N ASP A 366 16.75 -5.36 -25.17
CA ASP A 366 16.50 -6.42 -26.16
C ASP A 366 15.31 -7.32 -25.78
N LYS A 367 14.77 -7.14 -24.58
CA LYS A 367 13.61 -7.87 -24.04
C LYS A 367 12.47 -6.89 -23.68
N PRO A 368 11.93 -6.10 -24.63
CA PRO A 368 11.05 -4.96 -24.34
C PRO A 368 9.72 -5.36 -23.67
N ASN A 369 9.36 -6.63 -23.69
CA ASN A 369 8.13 -7.12 -23.04
C ASN A 369 8.32 -7.47 -21.57
N VAL A 370 9.56 -7.59 -21.07
CA VAL A 370 9.84 -7.80 -19.64
C VAL A 370 9.60 -6.49 -18.89
N ARG A 371 8.81 -6.56 -17.85
CA ARG A 371 8.54 -5.42 -16.98
C ARG A 371 9.65 -5.32 -15.94
N LEU A 372 10.39 -4.22 -15.95
CA LEU A 372 11.41 -3.92 -14.96
C LEU A 372 10.83 -3.01 -13.89
N LEU A 373 10.82 -3.46 -12.65
CA LEU A 373 10.31 -2.71 -11.51
C LEU A 373 11.45 -2.41 -10.54
N GLU A 374 11.70 -1.14 -10.35
CA GLU A 374 12.54 -0.66 -9.26
C GLU A 374 11.68 -0.41 -8.04
N VAL A 375 12.01 -1.08 -6.93
CA VAL A 375 11.29 -0.95 -5.66
C VAL A 375 12.30 -0.61 -4.57
N PRO A 376 12.13 0.51 -3.85
CA PRO A 376 13.06 0.91 -2.79
C PRO A 376 13.19 -0.19 -1.73
N MET A 377 14.44 -0.54 -1.35
CA MET A 377 14.69 -1.53 -0.31
C MET A 377 14.49 -0.90 1.07
N ALA A 378 13.29 -1.05 1.61
CA ALA A 378 12.92 -0.61 2.95
C ALA A 378 12.03 -1.66 3.63
N GLN A 379 11.97 -1.60 4.96
CA GLN A 379 11.27 -2.61 5.78
C GLN A 379 9.79 -2.28 6.03
N GLY A 380 9.19 -1.41 5.19
CA GLY A 380 7.76 -1.13 5.30
C GLY A 380 6.91 -2.36 4.97
N SER A 381 5.82 -2.50 5.71
CA SER A 381 4.81 -3.55 5.50
C SER A 381 3.41 -2.94 5.49
N ASN A 382 2.43 -3.72 5.05
CA ASN A 382 1.03 -3.36 5.20
C ASN A 382 0.69 -3.33 6.69
N ARG A 383 -0.08 -2.32 7.12
CA ARG A 383 -0.52 -2.22 8.53
C ARG A 383 -1.51 -3.33 8.92
N LEU A 384 -2.27 -3.82 7.96
CA LEU A 384 -3.29 -4.84 8.12
C LEU A 384 -3.23 -5.83 6.97
N ASP A 385 -3.42 -7.10 7.28
CA ASP A 385 -3.67 -8.16 6.31
C ASP A 385 -5.18 -8.36 6.18
N LEU A 386 -5.69 -8.35 4.95
CA LEU A 386 -7.11 -8.26 4.63
C LEU A 386 -7.53 -9.42 3.74
N LYS A 387 -8.55 -10.18 4.16
CA LYS A 387 -9.13 -11.24 3.34
C LYS A 387 -10.63 -11.05 3.17
N ARG A 388 -11.08 -10.84 1.93
CA ARG A 388 -12.52 -10.77 1.62
C ARG A 388 -13.18 -12.11 1.83
N VAL A 389 -14.34 -12.07 2.49
CA VAL A 389 -15.27 -13.20 2.61
C VAL A 389 -16.65 -12.76 2.15
N GLY A 390 -17.58 -13.69 1.97
CA GLY A 390 -18.93 -13.35 1.53
C GLY A 390 -19.59 -12.36 2.49
N GLY A 391 -19.86 -11.14 2.02
CA GLY A 391 -20.48 -10.06 2.81
C GLY A 391 -19.61 -9.43 3.89
N GLY A 392 -18.35 -9.87 4.06
CA GLY A 392 -17.49 -9.40 5.15
C GLY A 392 -16.02 -9.24 4.79
N LEU A 393 -15.22 -8.93 5.81
CA LEU A 393 -13.78 -8.76 5.75
C LEU A 393 -13.16 -9.38 7.01
N LEU A 394 -12.21 -10.30 6.83
CA LEU A 394 -11.29 -10.71 7.89
C LEU A 394 -10.11 -9.74 7.92
N VAL A 395 -9.76 -9.29 9.10
CA VAL A 395 -8.69 -8.33 9.34
C VAL A 395 -7.77 -8.88 10.42
N GLN A 396 -6.48 -8.87 10.17
CA GLN A 396 -5.46 -9.27 11.15
C GLN A 396 -4.22 -8.37 11.02
N SER A 397 -3.32 -8.45 11.99
CA SER A 397 -1.97 -7.90 11.82
C SER A 397 -1.19 -8.73 10.79
N PRO A 398 -0.22 -8.14 10.08
CA PRO A 398 0.68 -8.92 9.23
C PRO A 398 1.50 -9.90 10.08
N ASP A 399 1.88 -11.02 9.48
CA ASP A 399 2.78 -11.99 10.10
C ASP A 399 4.23 -11.51 9.93
N GLU A 400 4.72 -10.76 10.92
CA GLU A 400 6.09 -10.18 10.91
C GLU A 400 7.04 -10.91 11.85
N HIS A 401 6.65 -12.09 12.37
CA HIS A 401 7.46 -12.84 13.32
C HIS A 401 8.76 -13.32 12.65
N ARG A 402 9.91 -12.87 13.18
CA ARG A 402 11.24 -13.29 12.73
C ARG A 402 11.85 -14.25 13.74
N LEU A 403 12.12 -15.46 13.30
CA LEU A 403 12.74 -16.49 14.12
C LEU A 403 14.25 -16.26 14.23
N THR A 404 14.78 -16.37 15.44
CA THR A 404 16.23 -16.34 15.70
C THR A 404 16.72 -17.73 16.10
N ALA A 405 18.00 -18.00 15.88
CA ALA A 405 18.61 -19.28 16.29
C ALA A 405 18.45 -19.57 17.79
N SER A 406 18.49 -18.54 18.63
CA SER A 406 18.32 -18.66 20.09
C SER A 406 16.90 -19.04 20.54
N ALA A 407 15.89 -18.84 19.69
CA ALA A 407 14.51 -19.21 19.98
C ALA A 407 14.20 -20.67 19.63
N LEU A 408 15.09 -21.36 18.91
CA LEU A 408 14.91 -22.74 18.53
C LEU A 408 15.12 -23.70 19.70
N LYS A 409 14.25 -24.70 19.80
CA LYS A 409 14.37 -25.79 20.76
C LYS A 409 14.72 -27.08 20.03
N VAL A 410 15.95 -27.62 20.24
CA VAL A 410 16.27 -28.96 19.77
C VAL A 410 15.53 -29.97 20.63
N VAL A 411 14.76 -30.86 20.01
CA VAL A 411 13.88 -31.81 20.69
C VAL A 411 14.34 -33.28 20.51
N THR A 412 15.31 -33.54 19.63
CA THR A 412 15.89 -34.84 19.39
C THR A 412 17.24 -35.03 20.08
N LYS A 413 17.72 -36.28 20.16
CA LYS A 413 19.04 -36.62 20.69
C LYS A 413 20.15 -36.01 19.83
N ARG A 414 20.00 -36.10 18.50
CA ARG A 414 20.93 -35.52 17.54
C ARG A 414 20.78 -34.01 17.52
N GLN A 415 21.90 -33.31 17.60
CA GLN A 415 21.96 -31.84 17.49
C GLN A 415 22.23 -31.46 16.03
N PRO A 416 21.74 -30.28 15.57
CA PRO A 416 22.06 -29.77 14.24
C PRO A 416 23.53 -29.36 14.18
N THR A 417 24.18 -29.60 13.05
CA THR A 417 25.46 -28.95 12.75
C THR A 417 25.25 -27.45 12.51
N PRO A 418 26.30 -26.61 12.59
CA PRO A 418 26.18 -25.20 12.26
C PRO A 418 25.59 -24.95 10.85
N GLN A 419 25.96 -25.75 9.86
CA GLN A 419 25.43 -25.65 8.51
C GLN A 419 23.95 -26.04 8.46
N GLN A 420 23.56 -27.14 9.10
CA GLN A 420 22.15 -27.53 9.19
C GLN A 420 21.31 -26.47 9.89
N LEU A 421 21.82 -25.83 10.95
CA LEU A 421 21.12 -24.76 11.63
C LEU A 421 20.88 -23.56 10.72
N ALA A 422 21.88 -23.14 9.94
CA ALA A 422 21.75 -22.08 8.96
C ALA A 422 20.72 -22.42 7.86
N ASP A 423 20.79 -23.65 7.35
CA ASP A 423 19.86 -24.13 6.31
C ASP A 423 18.43 -24.31 6.85
N LEU A 424 18.25 -24.73 8.11
CA LEU A 424 16.93 -24.80 8.76
C LEU A 424 16.29 -23.44 8.90
N LEU A 425 17.05 -22.42 9.32
CA LEU A 425 16.55 -21.04 9.40
C LEU A 425 16.20 -20.48 8.03
N PHE A 426 17.04 -20.74 7.02
CA PHE A 426 16.75 -20.37 5.63
C PHE A 426 15.47 -21.06 5.12
N ALA A 427 15.35 -22.39 5.31
CA ALA A 427 14.19 -23.15 4.91
C ALA A 427 12.90 -22.67 5.59
N TRP A 428 12.99 -22.35 6.88
CA TRP A 428 11.88 -21.77 7.66
C TRP A 428 11.42 -20.44 7.10
N GLN A 429 12.37 -19.57 6.77
CA GLN A 429 12.10 -18.27 6.19
C GLN A 429 11.43 -18.37 4.81
N VAL A 430 11.83 -19.36 3.99
CA VAL A 430 11.15 -19.65 2.73
C VAL A 430 9.73 -20.19 2.97
N ALA A 431 9.57 -21.13 3.91
CA ALA A 431 8.28 -21.77 4.21
C ALA A 431 7.20 -20.74 4.64
N HIS A 432 7.60 -19.67 5.30
CA HIS A 432 6.73 -18.54 5.66
C HIS A 432 5.99 -17.94 4.44
N TYR A 433 6.62 -17.96 3.25
CA TYR A 433 6.07 -17.38 2.01
C TYR A 433 5.44 -18.43 1.08
N VAL A 434 5.40 -19.70 1.48
CA VAL A 434 4.78 -20.79 0.73
C VAL A 434 3.37 -21.05 1.23
N LYS A 435 2.43 -21.23 0.31
CA LYS A 435 1.04 -21.54 0.70
C LYS A 435 0.92 -22.89 1.39
N SER A 436 0.16 -22.92 2.48
CA SER A 436 -0.12 -24.10 3.31
C SER A 436 -0.87 -25.21 2.54
N ASN A 437 -0.60 -26.49 2.80
CA ASN A 437 0.48 -26.98 3.62
C ASN A 437 1.81 -26.82 2.86
N ALA A 438 2.83 -26.27 3.51
CA ALA A 438 4.12 -26.03 2.91
C ALA A 438 5.19 -26.99 3.42
N ILE A 439 5.93 -27.62 2.50
CA ILE A 439 7.13 -28.42 2.77
C ILE A 439 8.25 -27.89 1.86
N VAL A 440 9.38 -27.51 2.46
CA VAL A 440 10.51 -26.90 1.74
C VAL A 440 11.78 -27.64 2.09
N TYR A 441 12.37 -28.32 1.09
CA TYR A 441 13.71 -28.93 1.19
C TYR A 441 14.78 -27.92 0.83
N CYS A 442 15.81 -27.81 1.64
CA CYS A 442 16.92 -26.88 1.45
C CYS A 442 18.27 -27.51 1.71
N GLY A 443 19.30 -26.91 1.13
CA GLY A 443 20.69 -27.20 1.42
C GLY A 443 21.61 -26.08 0.95
N ASN A 444 22.57 -25.70 1.77
CA ASN A 444 23.54 -24.65 1.48
C ASN A 444 22.90 -23.30 1.08
N GLY A 445 21.82 -22.90 1.73
CA GLY A 445 21.11 -21.64 1.43
C GLY A 445 20.42 -21.61 0.05
N GLN A 446 19.93 -22.76 -0.40
CA GLN A 446 19.17 -22.92 -1.63
C GLN A 446 18.00 -23.87 -1.38
N THR A 447 16.84 -23.58 -1.96
CA THR A 447 15.73 -24.53 -2.03
C THR A 447 16.07 -25.66 -3.01
N LEU A 448 15.78 -26.89 -2.63
CA LEU A 448 15.98 -28.07 -3.46
C LEU A 448 14.65 -28.61 -4.00
N GLY A 449 13.57 -28.41 -3.26
CA GLY A 449 12.22 -28.78 -3.66
C GLY A 449 11.19 -28.10 -2.79
N ILE A 450 10.10 -27.64 -3.39
CA ILE A 450 9.01 -26.93 -2.71
C ILE A 450 7.69 -27.61 -3.03
N GLY A 451 6.96 -28.02 -1.99
CA GLY A 451 5.57 -28.47 -2.05
C GLY A 451 4.68 -27.44 -1.38
N ALA A 452 3.71 -26.92 -2.12
CA ALA A 452 2.87 -25.80 -1.72
C ALA A 452 1.38 -26.09 -1.92
N GLY A 453 0.52 -25.55 -1.04
CA GLY A 453 -0.91 -25.48 -1.24
C GLY A 453 -1.63 -26.83 -1.27
N GLN A 454 -1.10 -27.87 -0.64
CA GLN A 454 -1.72 -29.18 -0.60
C GLN A 454 -2.57 -29.38 0.66
N MET A 455 -3.61 -30.19 0.54
CA MET A 455 -4.49 -30.54 1.66
C MET A 455 -3.80 -31.44 2.70
N SER A 456 -2.74 -32.14 2.30
CA SER A 456 -1.95 -33.04 3.15
C SER A 456 -0.46 -32.66 3.11
N ARG A 457 0.21 -32.69 4.28
CA ARG A 457 1.68 -32.49 4.36
C ARG A 457 2.44 -33.58 3.64
N VAL A 458 1.94 -34.80 3.70
CA VAL A 458 2.54 -35.94 2.98
C VAL A 458 2.57 -35.69 1.48
N ASP A 459 1.49 -35.13 0.92
CA ASP A 459 1.43 -34.81 -0.51
C ASP A 459 2.37 -33.64 -0.86
N SER A 460 2.42 -32.59 -0.03
CA SER A 460 3.42 -31.51 -0.20
C SER A 460 4.84 -32.06 -0.18
N ALA A 461 5.17 -32.96 0.74
CA ALA A 461 6.49 -33.58 0.82
C ALA A 461 6.82 -34.39 -0.44
N ARG A 462 5.87 -35.18 -0.93
CA ARG A 462 6.03 -35.97 -2.18
C ARG A 462 6.21 -35.08 -3.40
N ILE A 463 5.38 -34.03 -3.54
CA ILE A 463 5.48 -33.07 -4.65
C ILE A 463 6.84 -32.40 -4.63
N ALA A 464 7.32 -31.95 -3.48
CA ALA A 464 8.64 -31.32 -3.34
C ALA A 464 9.76 -32.27 -3.79
N SER A 465 9.69 -33.56 -3.38
CA SER A 465 10.66 -34.60 -3.78
C SER A 465 10.63 -34.87 -5.29
N ILE A 466 9.44 -34.95 -5.89
CA ILE A 466 9.27 -35.15 -7.34
C ILE A 466 9.89 -33.98 -8.11
N LYS A 467 9.65 -32.74 -7.65
CA LYS A 467 10.21 -31.54 -8.29
C LYS A 467 11.73 -31.51 -8.21
N ALA A 468 12.30 -31.85 -7.07
CA ALA A 468 13.74 -31.98 -6.90
C ALA A 468 14.36 -33.02 -7.87
N ALA A 469 13.75 -34.21 -7.96
CA ALA A 469 14.20 -35.25 -8.88
C ALA A 469 14.09 -34.79 -10.35
N ASN A 470 13.01 -34.14 -10.75
CA ASN A 470 12.83 -33.59 -12.08
C ASN A 470 13.87 -32.51 -12.44
N ALA A 471 14.35 -31.77 -11.46
CA ALA A 471 15.40 -30.75 -11.61
C ALA A 471 16.83 -31.38 -11.53
N GLY A 472 16.96 -32.69 -11.28
CA GLY A 472 18.22 -33.34 -11.08
C GLY A 472 18.92 -32.98 -9.79
N LEU A 473 18.19 -32.52 -8.77
CA LEU A 473 18.69 -32.16 -7.46
C LEU A 473 18.55 -33.34 -6.49
N GLU A 474 19.62 -33.59 -5.73
CA GLU A 474 19.62 -34.62 -4.72
C GLU A 474 19.14 -34.06 -3.36
N LEU A 475 18.24 -34.78 -2.71
CA LEU A 475 17.73 -34.44 -1.38
C LEU A 475 18.52 -35.08 -0.24
N GLN A 476 19.47 -35.98 -0.57
CA GLN A 476 20.31 -36.62 0.43
C GLN A 476 21.13 -35.59 1.22
N GLY A 477 21.00 -35.61 2.54
CA GLY A 477 21.67 -34.67 3.44
C GLY A 477 20.97 -33.30 3.59
N SER A 478 19.82 -33.09 2.91
CA SER A 478 19.06 -31.86 2.99
C SER A 478 18.44 -31.61 4.38
N VAL A 479 17.95 -30.40 4.57
CA VAL A 479 17.08 -30.02 5.68
C VAL A 479 15.68 -29.76 5.17
N VAL A 480 14.66 -29.84 6.05
CA VAL A 480 13.26 -29.61 5.70
C VAL A 480 12.61 -28.65 6.68
N ALA A 481 11.86 -27.67 6.16
CA ALA A 481 10.90 -26.86 6.91
C ALA A 481 9.47 -27.29 6.61
N SER A 482 8.65 -27.33 7.66
CA SER A 482 7.20 -27.46 7.59
C SER A 482 6.54 -26.25 8.25
N ASP A 483 5.62 -25.57 7.58
CA ASP A 483 4.91 -24.36 8.04
C ASP A 483 4.10 -24.57 9.32
N ALA A 484 3.72 -25.82 9.62
CA ALA A 484 3.06 -26.24 10.85
C ALA A 484 3.55 -27.64 11.30
N PHE A 485 3.06 -28.11 12.44
CA PHE A 485 3.50 -29.39 13.00
C PHE A 485 3.13 -30.60 12.13
N PHE A 486 3.92 -31.67 12.21
CA PHE A 486 3.53 -32.97 11.70
C PHE A 486 2.51 -33.61 12.65
N PRO A 487 1.28 -33.89 12.19
CA PRO A 487 0.26 -34.50 13.06
C PRO A 487 0.54 -35.96 13.41
N PHE A 488 1.31 -36.66 12.56
CA PHE A 488 1.68 -38.07 12.67
C PHE A 488 3.10 -38.27 12.14
N ARG A 489 3.73 -39.40 12.47
CA ARG A 489 5.08 -39.74 12.02
C ARG A 489 5.21 -39.92 10.50
N ASP A 490 4.10 -40.24 9.80
CA ASP A 490 4.09 -40.49 8.35
C ASP A 490 4.63 -39.29 7.53
N GLY A 491 4.31 -38.06 7.94
CA GLY A 491 4.84 -36.85 7.32
C GLY A 491 6.36 -36.73 7.49
N LEU A 492 6.89 -37.07 8.68
CA LEU A 492 8.32 -37.12 8.94
C LEU A 492 8.99 -38.27 8.15
N ASP A 493 8.42 -39.46 8.18
CA ASP A 493 8.96 -40.61 7.47
C ASP A 493 9.17 -40.33 5.98
N VAL A 494 8.17 -39.70 5.32
CA VAL A 494 8.27 -39.34 3.90
C VAL A 494 9.43 -38.37 3.62
N VAL A 495 9.63 -37.34 4.45
CA VAL A 495 10.71 -36.38 4.22
C VAL A 495 12.09 -37.00 4.51
N VAL A 496 12.19 -37.89 5.47
CA VAL A 496 13.42 -38.62 5.80
C VAL A 496 13.74 -39.66 4.73
N ASP A 497 12.76 -40.40 4.23
CA ASP A 497 12.94 -41.36 3.12
C ASP A 497 13.43 -40.67 1.84
N ALA A 498 13.06 -39.40 1.64
CA ALA A 498 13.57 -38.61 0.54
C ALA A 498 15.03 -38.14 0.74
N GLY A 499 15.58 -38.22 1.95
CA GLY A 499 16.99 -37.90 2.23
C GLY A 499 17.22 -36.78 3.24
N ALA A 500 16.17 -36.22 3.85
CA ALA A 500 16.31 -35.16 4.85
C ALA A 500 17.00 -35.69 6.13
N THR A 501 17.93 -34.90 6.67
CA THR A 501 18.71 -35.24 7.89
C THR A 501 18.42 -34.30 9.05
N ALA A 502 17.71 -33.20 8.79
CA ALA A 502 17.25 -32.26 9.83
C ALA A 502 15.91 -31.65 9.46
N VAL A 503 15.09 -31.38 10.46
CA VAL A 503 13.72 -30.87 10.29
C VAL A 503 13.46 -29.70 11.23
N ILE A 504 12.81 -28.65 10.72
CA ILE A 504 12.28 -27.54 11.50
C ILE A 504 10.77 -27.49 11.36
N GLN A 505 10.05 -27.38 12.49
CA GLN A 505 8.61 -27.28 12.58
C GLN A 505 8.18 -26.58 13.88
N PRO A 506 6.93 -26.12 13.99
CA PRO A 506 6.46 -25.44 15.21
C PRO A 506 6.43 -26.31 16.46
N GLY A 507 6.11 -27.59 16.35
CA GLY A 507 5.64 -28.40 17.48
C GLY A 507 4.22 -28.01 17.92
N GLY A 508 3.76 -28.55 19.05
CA GLY A 508 2.43 -28.28 19.62
C GLY A 508 1.35 -29.27 19.23
N SER A 509 1.71 -30.38 18.58
CA SER A 509 0.80 -31.51 18.36
C SER A 509 0.64 -32.34 19.64
N MET A 510 -0.53 -32.91 19.84
CA MET A 510 -0.74 -33.94 20.89
C MET A 510 0.15 -35.16 20.69
N ARG A 511 0.68 -35.37 19.48
CA ARG A 511 1.54 -36.48 19.08
C ARG A 511 2.99 -36.06 18.83
N ASP A 512 3.43 -34.94 19.35
CA ASP A 512 4.83 -34.49 19.18
C ASP A 512 5.82 -35.56 19.61
N GLN A 513 5.55 -36.29 20.71
CA GLN A 513 6.43 -37.35 21.20
C GLN A 513 6.59 -38.49 20.19
N GLU A 514 5.50 -38.90 19.50
CA GLU A 514 5.55 -39.91 18.43
C GLU A 514 6.50 -39.47 17.30
N VAL A 515 6.39 -38.19 16.90
CA VAL A 515 7.20 -37.62 15.81
C VAL A 515 8.66 -37.46 16.24
N ILE A 516 8.89 -37.05 17.50
CA ILE A 516 10.26 -36.95 18.08
C ILE A 516 10.92 -38.34 18.17
N ASP A 517 10.18 -39.38 18.61
CA ASP A 517 10.68 -40.75 18.71
C ASP A 517 11.02 -41.28 17.32
N ALA A 518 10.17 -41.05 16.32
CA ALA A 518 10.45 -41.42 14.94
C ALA A 518 11.71 -40.71 14.38
N ALA A 519 11.91 -39.43 14.70
CA ALA A 519 13.14 -38.70 14.33
C ALA A 519 14.39 -39.30 14.99
N ASN A 520 14.29 -39.65 16.28
CA ASN A 520 15.38 -40.33 17.00
C ASN A 520 15.67 -41.73 16.47
N GLU A 521 14.65 -42.51 16.10
CA GLU A 521 14.81 -43.83 15.45
C GLU A 521 15.57 -43.74 14.14
N ARG A 522 15.35 -42.64 13.39
CA ARG A 522 15.94 -42.41 12.07
C ARG A 522 17.23 -41.58 12.12
N ASP A 523 17.76 -41.28 13.31
CA ASP A 523 18.93 -40.40 13.55
C ASP A 523 18.82 -39.05 12.85
N VAL A 524 17.63 -38.44 12.88
CA VAL A 524 17.33 -37.10 12.30
C VAL A 524 17.32 -36.06 13.40
N CYS A 525 17.92 -34.89 13.16
CA CYS A 525 17.80 -33.75 14.04
C CYS A 525 16.42 -33.07 13.83
N MET A 526 15.75 -32.72 14.93
CA MET A 526 14.52 -31.93 14.87
C MET A 526 14.57 -30.73 15.79
N VAL A 527 14.15 -29.57 15.28
CA VAL A 527 14.03 -28.34 16.05
C VAL A 527 12.60 -27.81 16.00
N PHE A 528 12.13 -27.29 17.13
CA PHE A 528 10.83 -26.63 17.26
C PHE A 528 11.00 -25.11 17.29
N THR A 529 10.10 -24.41 16.59
CA THR A 529 10.04 -22.95 16.53
C THR A 529 9.08 -22.35 17.55
N GLY A 530 8.07 -23.13 18.00
CA GLY A 530 6.99 -22.63 18.84
C GLY A 530 5.97 -21.70 18.13
N VAL A 531 6.22 -21.38 16.87
CA VAL A 531 5.38 -20.48 16.04
C VAL A 531 5.14 -21.16 14.70
N ARG A 532 3.92 -21.06 14.18
CA ARG A 532 3.54 -21.53 12.83
C ARG A 532 3.33 -20.36 11.88
N HIS A 533 3.46 -20.59 10.58
CA HIS A 533 3.21 -19.61 9.53
C HIS A 533 2.23 -20.17 8.49
N PHE A 534 0.94 -20.09 8.79
CA PHE A 534 -0.08 -20.44 7.79
C PHE A 534 -0.28 -19.30 6.80
N ARG A 535 -0.27 -19.63 5.51
CA ARG A 535 -0.55 -18.71 4.41
C ARG A 535 -1.53 -19.37 3.42
N HIS A 536 -2.73 -18.80 3.30
CA HIS A 536 -3.79 -19.33 2.43
C HIS A 536 -4.12 -18.39 1.26
#